data_190944c1a8bde56255e5665d21f99253
#
_entry.id   190944c1a8bde56255e5665d21f99253
#
_cell.length_a   1.000
_cell.length_b   1.000
_cell.length_c   1.000
_cell.angle_alpha   90.00
_cell.angle_beta   90.00
_cell.angle_gamma   90.00
#
_symmetry.space_group_name_H-M   'P 1'
#
loop_
_entity.id
_entity.type
_entity.pdbx_description
1 polymer ?
#
loop_
_entity_poly.entity_id
_entity_poly.type
_entity_poly.pdbx_seq_one_letter_code
_entity_poly.pdbx_strand_id
1 'polypeptide(L)'
;MDISPIEAQEALAAIESMVEKTRRAISKSGAYVFLIVWGAVWLLGFLSSHFLPDDTAGYIWFGLDVLGGLLSAIIGIRMNRHVRSPTTAASGKRIAWFWLLLFFYCVAAVGVAWPIDGRQIAMFIILFVMVGWIAMGLLLSFASVWWGLAITALALIGYIFLPGIFYLWMAVLGGGGMIALGLYIRNRW
;
A
#
# COMPACT_ATOMS: atom_id res chain seq x y z
N MET A 1 -19.57 38.49 5.39
CA MET A 1 -20.00 37.65 6.52
C MET A 1 -18.83 37.65 7.49
N ASP A 2 -18.93 38.40 8.58
CA ASP A 2 -17.91 38.38 9.63
C ASP A 2 -18.23 37.22 10.59
N ILE A 3 -17.38 36.21 10.58
CA ILE A 3 -17.47 35.07 11.50
C ILE A 3 -17.03 35.57 12.87
N SER A 4 -17.83 35.40 13.91
CA SER A 4 -17.45 35.81 15.26
C SER A 4 -16.27 34.99 15.77
N PRO A 5 -15.38 35.54 16.62
CA PRO A 5 -14.26 34.78 17.18
C PRO A 5 -14.69 33.50 17.92
N ILE A 6 -15.88 33.47 18.50
CA ILE A 6 -16.46 32.33 19.20
C ILE A 6 -16.83 31.22 18.21
N GLU A 7 -17.53 31.57 17.12
CA GLU A 7 -17.90 30.64 16.05
C GLU A 7 -16.65 30.03 15.39
N ALA A 8 -15.59 30.83 15.21
CA ALA A 8 -14.32 30.34 14.68
C ALA A 8 -13.65 29.33 15.62
N GLN A 9 -13.67 29.56 16.94
CA GLN A 9 -13.13 28.62 17.94
C GLN A 9 -13.95 27.35 18.00
N GLU A 10 -15.27 27.42 17.97
CA GLU A 10 -16.14 26.21 17.94
C GLU A 10 -15.92 25.40 16.68
N ALA A 11 -15.80 26.05 15.51
CA ALA A 11 -15.49 25.37 14.25
C ALA A 11 -14.12 24.66 14.31
N LEU A 12 -13.10 25.32 14.87
CA LEU A 12 -11.76 24.73 15.05
C LEU A 12 -11.80 23.51 15.98
N ALA A 13 -12.46 23.61 17.12
CA ALA A 13 -12.62 22.50 18.05
C ALA A 13 -13.40 21.32 17.43
N ALA A 14 -14.41 21.59 16.61
CA ALA A 14 -15.14 20.57 15.87
C ALA A 14 -14.23 19.85 14.85
N ILE A 15 -13.40 20.58 14.12
CA ILE A 15 -12.42 20.03 13.17
C ILE A 15 -11.39 19.15 13.91
N GLU A 16 -10.81 19.65 15.01
CA GLU A 16 -9.85 18.88 15.82
C GLU A 16 -10.45 17.60 16.35
N SER A 17 -11.69 17.64 16.87
CA SER A 17 -12.44 16.46 17.33
C SER A 17 -12.67 15.45 16.20
N MET A 18 -13.01 15.91 14.99
CA MET A 18 -13.19 15.03 13.82
C MET A 18 -11.87 14.39 13.40
N VAL A 19 -10.77 15.16 13.36
CA VAL A 19 -9.44 14.65 13.04
C VAL A 19 -9.03 13.57 14.03
N GLU A 20 -9.23 13.82 15.33
CA GLU A 20 -8.88 12.83 16.37
C GLU A 20 -9.74 11.57 16.28
N LYS A 21 -11.04 11.69 16.05
CA LYS A 21 -11.94 10.53 15.80
C LYS A 21 -11.50 9.72 14.60
N THR A 22 -11.12 10.41 13.51
CA THR A 22 -10.64 9.75 12.28
C THR A 22 -9.32 9.01 12.53
N ARG A 23 -8.35 9.62 13.22
CA ARG A 23 -7.10 8.99 13.59
C ARG A 23 -7.32 7.74 14.45
N ARG A 24 -8.14 7.84 15.47
CA ARG A 24 -8.52 6.70 16.33
C ARG A 24 -9.23 5.59 15.55
N ALA A 25 -10.08 5.94 14.57
CA ALA A 25 -10.74 4.96 13.72
C ALA A 25 -9.73 4.22 12.81
N ILE A 26 -8.76 4.92 12.21
CA ILE A 26 -7.70 4.33 11.39
C ILE A 26 -6.81 3.41 12.23
N SER A 27 -6.38 3.86 13.40
CA SER A 27 -5.56 3.04 14.31
C SER A 27 -6.31 1.77 14.76
N LYS A 28 -7.58 1.90 15.16
CA LYS A 28 -8.42 0.76 15.56
C LYS A 28 -8.78 -0.18 14.41
N SER A 29 -8.79 0.31 13.16
CA SER A 29 -9.08 -0.52 11.98
C SER A 29 -8.02 -1.58 11.72
N GLY A 30 -6.81 -1.45 12.29
CA GLY A 30 -5.70 -2.36 12.02
C GLY A 30 -5.09 -2.21 10.62
N ALA A 31 -5.47 -1.18 9.87
CA ALA A 31 -4.96 -0.95 8.50
C ALA A 31 -3.44 -0.80 8.45
N TYR A 32 -2.80 -0.32 9.53
CA TYR A 32 -1.34 -0.23 9.65
C TYR A 32 -0.64 -1.59 9.55
N VAL A 33 -1.33 -2.68 9.90
CA VAL A 33 -0.76 -4.04 9.83
C VAL A 33 -0.49 -4.42 8.37
N PHE A 34 -1.35 -4.02 7.42
CA PHE A 34 -1.11 -4.24 6.00
C PHE A 34 0.15 -3.53 5.51
N LEU A 35 0.40 -2.30 5.98
CA LEU A 35 1.63 -1.57 5.65
C LEU A 35 2.88 -2.29 6.17
N ILE A 36 2.83 -2.83 7.39
CA ILE A 36 3.95 -3.57 7.97
C ILE A 36 4.17 -4.89 7.22
N VAL A 37 3.10 -5.65 6.93
CA VAL A 37 3.20 -6.93 6.22
C VAL A 37 3.77 -6.72 4.82
N TRP A 38 3.18 -5.84 4.03
CA TRP A 38 3.64 -5.58 2.66
C TRP A 38 4.98 -4.84 2.62
N GLY A 39 5.26 -4.00 3.62
CA GLY A 39 6.58 -3.41 3.79
C GLY A 39 7.66 -4.46 4.03
N ALA A 40 7.39 -5.49 4.85
CA ALA A 40 8.31 -6.60 5.05
C ALA A 40 8.47 -7.47 3.79
N VAL A 41 7.38 -7.75 3.05
CA VAL A 41 7.43 -8.44 1.75
C VAL A 41 8.33 -7.69 0.77
N TRP A 42 8.14 -6.38 0.62
CA TRP A 42 8.94 -5.57 -0.28
C TRP A 42 10.40 -5.46 0.17
N LEU A 43 10.64 -5.23 1.45
CA LEU A 43 12.00 -5.17 2.00
C LEU A 43 12.77 -6.45 1.69
N LEU A 44 12.23 -7.60 2.07
CA LEU A 44 12.89 -8.90 1.90
C LEU A 44 12.96 -9.31 0.42
N GLY A 45 11.90 -9.09 -0.34
CA GLY A 45 11.85 -9.39 -1.77
C GLY A 45 12.87 -8.59 -2.57
N PHE A 46 12.94 -7.28 -2.38
CA PHE A 46 13.94 -6.45 -3.07
C PHE A 46 15.37 -6.67 -2.59
N LEU A 47 15.58 -6.99 -1.30
CA LEU A 47 16.90 -7.42 -0.83
C LEU A 47 17.31 -8.74 -1.51
N SER A 48 16.40 -9.70 -1.63
CA SER A 48 16.72 -10.95 -2.35
C SER A 48 17.06 -10.69 -3.82
N SER A 49 16.31 -9.81 -4.50
CA SER A 49 16.61 -9.43 -5.90
C SER A 49 17.94 -8.68 -6.07
N HIS A 50 18.46 -8.07 -5.00
CA HIS A 50 19.74 -7.37 -5.05
C HIS A 50 20.95 -8.29 -4.82
N PHE A 51 20.80 -9.26 -3.91
CA PHE A 51 21.93 -10.08 -3.43
C PHE A 51 21.95 -11.50 -3.98
N LEU A 52 20.85 -12.00 -4.54
CA LEU A 52 20.71 -13.39 -4.98
C LEU A 52 20.48 -13.49 -6.49
N PRO A 53 20.78 -14.65 -7.11
CA PRO A 53 20.44 -14.92 -8.51
C PRO A 53 18.92 -14.79 -8.75
N ASP A 54 18.55 -14.37 -9.97
CA ASP A 54 17.17 -14.08 -10.35
C ASP A 54 16.20 -15.24 -10.08
N ASP A 55 16.61 -16.49 -10.38
CA ASP A 55 15.77 -17.67 -10.12
C ASP A 55 15.46 -17.82 -8.62
N THR A 56 16.47 -17.67 -7.77
CA THR A 56 16.31 -17.76 -6.30
C THR A 56 15.46 -16.63 -5.77
N ALA A 57 15.70 -15.40 -6.25
CA ALA A 57 14.91 -14.26 -5.89
C ALA A 57 13.44 -14.43 -6.30
N GLY A 58 13.18 -15.00 -7.49
CA GLY A 58 11.82 -15.32 -7.97
C GLY A 58 11.06 -16.26 -7.02
N TYR A 59 11.69 -17.33 -6.54
CA TYR A 59 11.08 -18.23 -5.55
C TYR A 59 10.81 -17.54 -4.21
N ILE A 60 11.72 -16.68 -3.77
CA ILE A 60 11.54 -15.92 -2.54
C ILE A 60 10.35 -14.95 -2.69
N TRP A 61 10.26 -14.22 -3.81
CA TRP A 61 9.13 -13.36 -4.10
C TRP A 61 7.81 -14.13 -4.07
N PHE A 62 7.74 -15.26 -4.77
CA PHE A 62 6.54 -16.10 -4.78
C PHE A 62 6.12 -16.51 -3.35
N GLY A 63 7.08 -16.97 -2.53
CA GLY A 63 6.80 -17.35 -1.14
C GLY A 63 6.33 -16.17 -0.29
N LEU A 64 6.97 -15.01 -0.42
CA LEU A 64 6.63 -13.79 0.31
C LEU A 64 5.25 -13.25 -0.10
N ASP A 65 4.91 -13.26 -1.39
CA ASP A 65 3.62 -12.81 -1.89
C ASP A 65 2.47 -13.72 -1.43
N VAL A 66 2.68 -15.05 -1.44
CA VAL A 66 1.71 -16.01 -0.89
C VAL A 66 1.50 -15.76 0.60
N LEU A 67 2.58 -15.60 1.37
CA LEU A 67 2.48 -15.33 2.81
C LEU A 67 1.82 -13.98 3.08
N GLY A 68 2.21 -12.93 2.37
CA GLY A 68 1.61 -11.60 2.47
C GLY A 68 0.11 -11.62 2.14
N GLY A 69 -0.27 -12.33 1.09
CA GLY A 69 -1.66 -12.53 0.68
C GLY A 69 -2.49 -13.28 1.74
N LEU A 70 -1.96 -14.39 2.26
CA LEU A 70 -2.62 -15.17 3.33
C LEU A 70 -2.80 -14.33 4.61
N LEU A 71 -1.76 -13.64 5.06
CA LEU A 71 -1.83 -12.75 6.22
C LEU A 71 -2.85 -11.63 5.98
N SER A 72 -2.86 -11.03 4.79
CA SER A 72 -3.83 -10.01 4.42
C SER A 72 -5.26 -10.54 4.46
N ALA A 73 -5.50 -11.75 3.95
CA ALA A 73 -6.80 -12.39 4.00
C ALA A 73 -7.25 -12.65 5.45
N ILE A 74 -6.37 -13.19 6.30
CA ILE A 74 -6.66 -13.46 7.71
C ILE A 74 -7.00 -12.15 8.45
N ILE A 75 -6.20 -11.10 8.24
CA ILE A 75 -6.42 -9.78 8.84
C ILE A 75 -7.77 -9.22 8.36
N GLY A 76 -8.03 -9.26 7.05
CA GLY A 76 -9.28 -8.77 6.46
C GLY A 76 -10.52 -9.50 6.99
N ILE A 77 -10.45 -10.83 7.14
CA ILE A 77 -11.53 -11.63 7.72
C ILE A 77 -11.76 -11.26 9.20
N ARG A 78 -10.68 -11.11 9.99
CA ARG A 78 -10.78 -10.71 11.40
C ARG A 78 -11.38 -9.32 11.56
N MET A 79 -10.94 -8.35 10.75
CA MET A 79 -11.49 -7.00 10.76
C MET A 79 -12.97 -6.98 10.38
N ASN A 80 -13.37 -7.75 9.36
CA ASN A 80 -14.73 -7.78 8.86
C ASN A 80 -15.74 -8.46 9.84
N ARG A 81 -15.26 -9.36 10.71
CA ARG A 81 -16.10 -9.99 11.75
C ARG A 81 -16.66 -9.00 12.79
N HIS A 82 -16.00 -7.86 12.97
CA HIS A 82 -16.44 -6.81 13.90
C HIS A 82 -17.36 -5.75 13.25
N VAL A 83 -17.50 -5.78 11.92
CA VAL A 83 -18.32 -4.81 11.16
C VAL A 83 -19.63 -5.49 10.73
N ARG A 84 -20.73 -5.17 11.43
CA ARG A 84 -22.05 -5.78 11.20
C ARG A 84 -22.92 -5.10 10.13
N SER A 85 -22.36 -4.26 9.24
CA SER A 85 -23.15 -3.58 8.21
C SER A 85 -23.11 -4.32 6.88
N PRO A 86 -24.28 -4.67 6.26
CA PRO A 86 -24.35 -5.30 4.94
C PRO A 86 -23.67 -4.47 3.83
N THR A 87 -23.72 -3.15 3.92
CA THR A 87 -23.10 -2.24 2.96
C THR A 87 -21.58 -2.30 3.01
N THR A 88 -20.99 -2.48 4.19
CA THR A 88 -19.53 -2.60 4.35
C THR A 88 -19.01 -3.94 3.82
N ALA A 89 -19.78 -5.03 3.98
CA ALA A 89 -19.43 -6.33 3.41
C ALA A 89 -19.45 -6.32 1.87
N ALA A 90 -20.43 -5.66 1.26
CA ALA A 90 -20.52 -5.51 -0.19
C ALA A 90 -19.35 -4.67 -0.74
N SER A 91 -18.94 -3.61 -0.05
CA SER A 91 -17.78 -2.79 -0.40
C SER A 91 -16.48 -3.59 -0.31
N GLY A 92 -16.29 -4.39 0.73
CA GLY A 92 -15.13 -5.27 0.89
C GLY A 92 -14.98 -6.28 -0.26
N LYS A 93 -16.10 -6.88 -0.71
CA LYS A 93 -16.10 -7.80 -1.85
C LYS A 93 -15.72 -7.09 -3.16
N ARG A 94 -16.21 -5.86 -3.40
CA ARG A 94 -15.84 -5.06 -4.58
C ARG A 94 -14.36 -4.71 -4.59
N ILE A 95 -13.80 -4.34 -3.46
CA ILE A 95 -12.37 -4.06 -3.29
C ILE A 95 -11.54 -5.31 -3.59
N ALA A 96 -11.94 -6.48 -3.07
CA ALA A 96 -11.25 -7.74 -3.34
C ALA A 96 -11.26 -8.09 -4.85
N TRP A 97 -12.40 -7.94 -5.52
CA TRP A 97 -12.51 -8.14 -6.96
C TRP A 97 -11.66 -7.14 -7.77
N PHE A 98 -11.61 -5.88 -7.34
CA PHE A 98 -10.77 -4.86 -7.98
C PHE A 98 -9.29 -5.26 -7.94
N TRP A 99 -8.76 -5.67 -6.77
CA TRP A 99 -7.37 -6.10 -6.64
C TRP A 99 -7.07 -7.38 -7.41
N LEU A 100 -8.01 -8.33 -7.43
CA LEU A 100 -7.87 -9.56 -8.21
C LEU A 100 -7.78 -9.26 -9.71
N LEU A 101 -8.67 -8.41 -10.23
CA LEU A 101 -8.65 -7.99 -11.63
C LEU A 101 -7.35 -7.25 -11.96
N LEU A 102 -6.94 -6.31 -11.10
CA LEU A 102 -5.70 -5.56 -11.29
C LEU A 102 -4.48 -6.50 -11.34
N PHE A 103 -4.45 -7.53 -10.52
CA PHE A 103 -3.42 -8.56 -10.57
C PHE A 103 -3.41 -9.30 -11.92
N PHE A 104 -4.55 -9.75 -12.43
CA PHE A 104 -4.63 -10.40 -13.73
C PHE A 104 -4.21 -9.48 -14.88
N TYR A 105 -4.58 -8.20 -14.82
CA TYR A 105 -4.12 -7.22 -15.81
C TYR A 105 -2.62 -6.99 -15.74
N CYS A 106 -2.03 -6.96 -14.55
CA CYS A 106 -0.58 -6.85 -14.38
C CYS A 106 0.14 -8.05 -15.01
N VAL A 107 -0.33 -9.28 -14.72
CA VAL A 107 0.24 -10.50 -15.30
C VAL A 107 0.11 -10.50 -16.82
N ALA A 108 -1.04 -10.10 -17.36
CA ALA A 108 -1.25 -9.98 -18.80
C ALA A 108 -0.31 -8.94 -19.43
N ALA A 109 -0.13 -7.76 -18.80
CA ALA A 109 0.77 -6.72 -19.29
C ALA A 109 2.22 -7.19 -19.33
N VAL A 110 2.70 -7.88 -18.28
CA VAL A 110 4.02 -8.51 -18.23
C VAL A 110 4.17 -9.54 -19.34
N GLY A 111 3.15 -10.40 -19.54
CA GLY A 111 3.15 -11.41 -20.59
C GLY A 111 3.21 -10.83 -22.00
N VAL A 112 2.50 -9.73 -22.26
CA VAL A 112 2.54 -9.03 -23.57
C VAL A 112 3.89 -8.34 -23.80
N ALA A 113 4.51 -7.82 -22.72
CA ALA A 113 5.78 -7.12 -22.81
C ALA A 113 7.00 -8.08 -22.88
N TRP A 114 6.79 -9.39 -22.68
CA TRP A 114 7.87 -10.39 -22.68
C TRP A 114 8.60 -10.48 -24.03
N PRO A 115 9.97 -10.60 -24.05
CA PRO A 115 10.87 -10.75 -22.89
C PRO A 115 11.28 -9.40 -22.28
N ILE A 116 11.22 -9.32 -20.95
CA ILE A 116 11.63 -8.15 -20.17
C ILE A 116 12.54 -8.59 -19.01
N ASP A 117 13.39 -7.69 -18.52
CA ASP A 117 14.28 -7.98 -17.40
C ASP A 117 13.56 -7.91 -16.04
N GLY A 118 14.16 -8.49 -15.00
CA GLY A 118 13.58 -8.53 -13.65
C GLY A 118 13.30 -7.14 -13.08
N ARG A 119 14.10 -6.12 -13.43
CA ARG A 119 13.90 -4.74 -12.99
C ARG A 119 12.68 -4.10 -13.68
N GLN A 120 12.46 -4.41 -14.95
CA GLN A 120 11.26 -3.99 -15.67
C GLN A 120 10.01 -4.66 -15.10
N ILE A 121 10.06 -5.97 -14.79
CA ILE A 121 8.98 -6.69 -14.13
C ILE A 121 8.64 -6.01 -12.80
N ALA A 122 9.65 -5.76 -11.95
CA ALA A 122 9.45 -5.08 -10.67
C ALA A 122 8.79 -3.71 -10.85
N MET A 123 9.23 -2.91 -11.85
CA MET A 123 8.64 -1.62 -12.13
C MET A 123 7.19 -1.72 -12.60
N PHE A 124 6.83 -2.68 -13.46
CA PHE A 124 5.45 -2.95 -13.84
C PHE A 124 4.57 -3.23 -12.62
N ILE A 125 5.02 -4.16 -11.74
CA ILE A 125 4.28 -4.52 -10.53
C ILE A 125 4.08 -3.29 -9.64
N ILE A 126 5.13 -2.50 -9.39
CA ILE A 126 5.05 -1.28 -8.58
C ILE A 126 4.02 -0.31 -9.17
N LEU A 127 4.08 -0.04 -10.47
CA LEU A 127 3.15 0.88 -11.12
C LEU A 127 1.70 0.40 -11.01
N PHE A 128 1.42 -0.89 -11.25
CA PHE A 128 0.07 -1.44 -11.11
C PHE A 128 -0.43 -1.34 -9.67
N VAL A 129 0.40 -1.67 -8.68
CA VAL A 129 0.04 -1.54 -7.26
C VAL A 129 -0.24 -0.08 -6.91
N MET A 130 0.58 0.87 -7.38
CA MET A 130 0.38 2.29 -7.10
C MET A 130 -0.85 2.86 -7.80
N VAL A 131 -1.13 2.45 -9.04
CA VAL A 131 -2.40 2.79 -9.72
C VAL A 131 -3.60 2.29 -8.92
N GLY A 132 -3.54 1.05 -8.42
CA GLY A 132 -4.57 0.50 -7.55
C GLY A 132 -4.75 1.33 -6.27
N TRP A 133 -3.65 1.73 -5.64
CA TRP A 133 -3.67 2.55 -4.44
C TRP A 133 -4.27 3.95 -4.69
N ILE A 134 -3.86 4.61 -5.77
CA ILE A 134 -4.39 5.91 -6.20
C ILE A 134 -5.88 5.81 -6.50
N ALA A 135 -6.32 4.77 -7.22
CA ALA A 135 -7.72 4.53 -7.53
C ALA A 135 -8.56 4.35 -6.25
N MET A 136 -8.05 3.59 -5.26
CA MET A 136 -8.69 3.46 -3.94
C MET A 136 -8.81 4.81 -3.23
N GLY A 137 -7.77 5.65 -3.31
CA GLY A 137 -7.78 6.99 -2.72
C GLY A 137 -8.81 7.91 -3.35
N LEU A 138 -8.90 7.93 -4.69
CA LEU A 138 -9.82 8.78 -5.44
C LEU A 138 -11.29 8.32 -5.32
N LEU A 139 -11.53 7.01 -5.42
CA LEU A 139 -12.90 6.48 -5.53
C LEU A 139 -13.54 6.20 -4.17
N LEU A 140 -12.77 5.82 -3.18
CA LEU A 140 -13.28 5.35 -1.88
C LEU A 140 -12.83 6.23 -0.71
N SER A 141 -12.01 7.24 -0.94
CA SER A 141 -11.37 8.07 0.11
C SER A 141 -10.66 7.22 1.17
N PHE A 142 -10.25 5.99 0.81
CA PHE A 142 -9.68 5.00 1.71
C PHE A 142 -8.20 5.24 1.99
N ALA A 143 -7.48 5.78 0.99
CA ALA A 143 -6.04 6.03 1.07
C ALA A 143 -5.70 7.41 0.52
N SER A 144 -4.59 7.97 0.97
CA SER A 144 -4.11 9.22 0.40
C SER A 144 -3.49 9.00 -0.98
N VAL A 145 -4.01 9.68 -1.99
CA VAL A 145 -3.48 9.68 -3.36
C VAL A 145 -2.01 10.12 -3.39
N TRP A 146 -1.63 11.06 -2.53
CA TRP A 146 -0.28 11.59 -2.44
C TRP A 146 0.77 10.54 -2.11
N TRP A 147 0.44 9.54 -1.29
CA TRP A 147 1.36 8.43 -1.00
C TRP A 147 1.60 7.55 -2.23
N GLY A 148 0.57 7.26 -3.00
CA GLY A 148 0.72 6.52 -4.26
C GLY A 148 1.59 7.27 -5.26
N LEU A 149 1.40 8.58 -5.41
CA LEU A 149 2.21 9.44 -6.28
C LEU A 149 3.66 9.52 -5.77
N ALA A 150 3.88 9.69 -4.46
CA ALA A 150 5.21 9.77 -3.87
C ALA A 150 6.00 8.47 -4.09
N ILE A 151 5.39 7.31 -3.87
CA ILE A 151 6.05 6.01 -4.10
C ILE A 151 6.30 5.80 -5.60
N THR A 152 5.37 6.19 -6.47
CA THR A 152 5.57 6.14 -7.92
C THR A 152 6.77 7.00 -8.36
N ALA A 153 6.85 8.24 -7.88
CA ALA A 153 7.98 9.13 -8.16
C ALA A 153 9.30 8.54 -7.65
N LEU A 154 9.32 8.03 -6.43
CA LEU A 154 10.48 7.38 -5.82
C LEU A 154 10.94 6.16 -6.64
N ALA A 155 10.00 5.33 -7.11
CA ALA A 155 10.31 4.18 -7.95
C ALA A 155 10.87 4.59 -9.31
N LEU A 156 10.29 5.61 -9.96
CA LEU A 156 10.79 6.14 -11.23
C LEU A 156 12.18 6.74 -11.10
N ILE A 157 12.44 7.51 -10.03
CA ILE A 157 13.78 8.06 -9.75
C ILE A 157 14.80 6.92 -9.61
N GLY A 158 14.50 5.90 -8.81
CA GLY A 158 15.37 4.74 -8.64
C GLY A 158 15.60 3.99 -9.95
N TYR A 159 14.55 3.77 -10.74
CA TYR A 159 14.62 3.03 -11.99
C TYR A 159 15.47 3.74 -13.05
N ILE A 160 15.32 5.06 -13.20
CA ILE A 160 15.99 5.87 -14.24
C ILE A 160 17.40 6.24 -13.83
N PHE A 161 17.60 6.74 -12.61
CA PHE A 161 18.85 7.35 -12.19
C PHE A 161 19.76 6.42 -11.38
N LEU A 162 19.24 5.34 -10.79
CA LEU A 162 19.97 4.44 -9.90
C LEU A 162 19.84 2.95 -10.31
N PRO A 163 20.08 2.62 -11.60
CA PRO A 163 19.82 1.26 -12.11
C PRO A 163 20.61 0.17 -11.38
N GLY A 164 21.84 0.44 -10.95
CA GLY A 164 22.70 -0.52 -10.27
C GLY A 164 22.28 -0.84 -8.83
N ILE A 165 21.54 0.06 -8.17
CA ILE A 165 21.09 -0.10 -6.79
C ILE A 165 19.55 0.00 -6.66
N PHE A 166 18.83 -0.12 -7.77
CA PHE A 166 17.37 0.02 -7.81
C PHE A 166 16.67 -0.86 -6.78
N TYR A 167 17.06 -2.13 -6.70
CA TYR A 167 16.45 -3.05 -5.75
C TYR A 167 16.75 -2.66 -4.29
N LEU A 168 17.98 -2.25 -3.98
CA LEU A 168 18.32 -1.77 -2.63
C LEU A 168 17.57 -0.48 -2.29
N TRP A 169 17.46 0.44 -3.25
CA TRP A 169 16.68 1.66 -3.13
C TRP A 169 15.21 1.36 -2.78
N MET A 170 14.57 0.43 -3.52
CA MET A 170 13.19 0.03 -3.26
C MET A 170 13.03 -0.77 -1.96
N ALA A 171 14.00 -1.58 -1.57
CA ALA A 171 13.99 -2.29 -0.29
C ALA A 171 13.92 -1.30 0.88
N VAL A 172 14.83 -0.33 0.91
CA VAL A 172 14.98 0.59 2.05
C VAL A 172 13.85 1.63 2.06
N LEU A 173 13.65 2.34 0.95
CA LEU A 173 12.69 3.44 0.91
C LEU A 173 11.25 2.97 0.66
N GLY A 174 11.03 1.98 -0.19
CA GLY A 174 9.73 1.39 -0.43
C GLY A 174 9.31 0.51 0.76
N GLY A 175 10.01 -0.60 0.97
CA GLY A 175 9.69 -1.56 2.02
C GLY A 175 9.89 -1.00 3.43
N GLY A 176 11.08 -0.45 3.71
CA GLY A 176 11.40 0.17 5.01
C GLY A 176 10.52 1.36 5.33
N GLY A 177 10.22 2.20 4.34
CA GLY A 177 9.30 3.34 4.48
C GLY A 177 7.88 2.92 4.86
N MET A 178 7.34 1.86 4.25
CA MET A 178 6.02 1.31 4.61
C MET A 178 6.01 0.76 6.04
N ILE A 179 7.06 0.06 6.47
CA ILE A 179 7.17 -0.44 7.85
C ILE A 179 7.21 0.74 8.83
N ALA A 180 8.07 1.73 8.57
CA ALA A 180 8.20 2.91 9.42
C ALA A 180 6.87 3.68 9.55
N LEU A 181 6.16 3.86 8.43
CA LEU A 181 4.85 4.49 8.42
C LEU A 181 3.81 3.67 9.20
N GLY A 182 3.78 2.35 9.01
CA GLY A 182 2.89 1.46 9.75
C GLY A 182 3.13 1.52 11.26
N LEU A 183 4.39 1.50 11.69
CA LEU A 183 4.78 1.64 13.10
C LEU A 183 4.44 3.04 13.64
N TYR A 184 4.64 4.09 12.87
CA TYR A 184 4.26 5.44 13.24
C TYR A 184 2.76 5.57 13.49
N ILE A 185 1.92 5.03 12.57
CA ILE A 185 0.46 5.00 12.74
C ILE A 185 0.07 4.23 14.00
N ARG A 186 0.67 3.06 14.22
CA ARG A 186 0.41 2.24 15.41
C ARG A 186 0.69 2.97 16.73
N ASN A 187 1.78 3.76 16.79
CA ASN A 187 2.27 4.33 18.03
C ASN A 187 1.74 5.74 18.33
N ARG A 188 1.31 6.46 17.29
CA ARG A 188 0.90 7.87 17.42
C ARG A 188 -0.58 8.12 17.23
N TRP A 189 -1.33 7.17 16.72
CA TRP A 189 -2.77 7.27 16.46
C TRP A 189 -3.52 6.21 17.22
#